data_3a7b5eb74a945e7b53a5a50ae9ef926f
#
_entry.id   3a7b5eb74a945e7b53a5a50ae9ef926f
#
_cell.length_a   1.000
_cell.length_b   1.000
_cell.length_c   1.000
_cell.angle_alpha   90.00
_cell.angle_beta   90.00
_cell.angle_gamma   90.00
#
_symmetry.space_group_name_H-M   'P 1'
#
loop_
_entity.id
_entity.type
_entity.pdbx_description
1 polymer ?
#
loop_
_entity_poly.entity_id
_entity_poly.type
_entity_poly.pdbx_seq_one_letter_code
_entity_poly.pdbx_strand_id
1 'polypeptide(L)'
;MHLSTHNWMRAEPLEVTLNRIKKFGYESIEISGEPEQYRIPETRAALKEHGIRCWGAVTLMLGERNLAAKDQGQRERSVQYVKDVLTMVSELDGEIITLVPGTVG
;
A
#
# COMPACT_ATOMS: atom_id res chain seq x y z
N MET A 1 -9.08 -18.32 7.30
CA MET A 1 -8.02 -17.41 7.81
C MET A 1 -6.77 -17.55 6.94
N HIS A 2 -6.14 -16.45 6.64
CA HIS A 2 -4.88 -16.44 5.89
C HIS A 2 -3.83 -15.63 6.64
N LEU A 3 -2.56 -15.95 6.41
CA LEU A 3 -1.46 -15.19 6.97
C LEU A 3 -1.12 -14.04 6.03
N SER A 4 -1.00 -12.84 6.59
CA SER A 4 -0.67 -11.63 5.85
C SER A 4 0.44 -10.87 6.55
N THR A 5 1.23 -10.13 5.77
CA THR A 5 2.26 -9.25 6.28
C THR A 5 2.31 -8.00 5.41
N HIS A 6 3.15 -7.06 5.78
CA HIS A 6 3.29 -5.79 5.05
C HIS A 6 4.74 -5.59 4.59
N ASN A 7 4.93 -4.70 3.64
CA ASN A 7 6.26 -4.37 3.12
C ASN A 7 6.70 -2.93 3.41
N TRP A 8 5.90 -2.15 4.14
CA TRP A 8 6.15 -0.72 4.26
C TRP A 8 7.31 -0.36 5.20
N MET A 9 7.81 -1.31 5.98
CA MET A 9 8.94 -1.06 6.87
C MET A 9 10.30 -1.41 6.27
N ARG A 10 10.32 -1.93 5.04
CA ARG A 10 11.56 -2.26 4.35
C ARG A 10 11.58 -1.67 2.96
N ALA A 11 12.59 -0.86 2.69
CA ALA A 11 12.81 -0.31 1.36
C ALA A 11 13.55 -1.35 0.51
N GLU A 12 12.79 -2.26 -0.07
CA GLU A 12 13.33 -3.29 -0.96
C GLU A 12 12.38 -3.54 -2.12
N PRO A 13 12.86 -4.07 -3.26
CA PRO A 13 11.97 -4.42 -4.35
C PRO A 13 10.89 -5.40 -3.91
N LEU A 14 9.68 -5.23 -4.46
CA LEU A 14 8.53 -6.06 -4.09
C LEU A 14 8.82 -7.56 -4.27
N GLU A 15 9.51 -7.94 -5.35
CA GLU A 15 9.84 -9.35 -5.62
C GLU A 15 10.68 -9.97 -4.51
N VAL A 16 11.60 -9.21 -3.92
CA VAL A 16 12.42 -9.67 -2.80
C VAL A 16 11.53 -9.96 -1.60
N THR A 17 10.60 -9.06 -1.31
CA THR A 17 9.63 -9.24 -0.24
C THR A 17 8.76 -10.47 -0.49
N LEU A 18 8.23 -10.61 -1.71
CA LEU A 18 7.34 -11.73 -2.05
C LEU A 18 8.05 -13.08 -1.94
N ASN A 19 9.30 -13.16 -2.39
CA ASN A 19 10.09 -14.37 -2.23
C ASN A 19 10.29 -14.76 -0.76
N ARG A 20 10.58 -13.76 0.08
CA ARG A 20 10.81 -13.97 1.49
C ARG A 20 9.55 -14.44 2.20
N ILE A 21 8.43 -13.75 2.01
CA ILE A 21 7.20 -14.09 2.72
C ILE A 21 6.61 -15.41 2.25
N LYS A 22 6.80 -15.78 1.00
CA LYS A 22 6.36 -17.07 0.49
C LYS A 22 7.04 -18.22 1.21
N LYS A 23 8.32 -18.08 1.52
CA LYS A 23 9.08 -19.10 2.26
C LYS A 23 8.50 -19.36 3.65
N PHE A 24 7.85 -18.34 4.24
CA PHE A 24 7.28 -18.47 5.58
C PHE A 24 5.79 -18.79 5.57
N GLY A 25 5.24 -19.13 4.41
CA GLY A 25 3.84 -19.56 4.31
C GLY A 25 2.79 -18.45 4.30
N TYR A 26 3.20 -17.20 4.09
CA TYR A 26 2.23 -16.10 3.97
C TYR A 26 1.49 -16.19 2.64
N GLU A 27 0.19 -15.92 2.68
CA GLU A 27 -0.69 -16.01 1.51
C GLU A 27 -1.07 -14.64 0.95
N SER A 28 -0.89 -13.58 1.72
CA SER A 28 -1.25 -12.23 1.30
C SER A 28 -0.27 -11.20 1.85
N ILE A 29 -0.31 -10.03 1.25
CA ILE A 29 0.54 -8.92 1.63
C ILE A 29 -0.30 -7.65 1.69
N GLU A 30 0.02 -6.77 2.63
CA GLU A 30 -0.45 -5.42 2.71
C GLU A 30 0.67 -4.51 2.22
N ILE A 31 0.47 -3.86 1.07
CA ILE A 31 1.54 -3.07 0.45
C ILE A 31 1.55 -1.64 0.96
N SER A 32 2.69 -0.99 0.81
CA SER A 32 2.80 0.43 1.15
C SER A 32 1.95 1.28 0.21
N GLY A 33 1.32 2.30 0.75
CA GLY A 33 0.48 3.22 -0.03
C GLY A 33 1.30 4.20 -0.84
N GLU A 34 2.00 3.71 -1.84
CA GLU A 34 2.84 4.49 -2.74
C GLU A 34 2.48 4.19 -4.20
N PRO A 35 1.36 4.77 -4.71
CA PRO A 35 0.90 4.45 -6.07
C PRO A 35 1.93 4.73 -7.16
N GLU A 36 2.82 5.69 -6.92
CA GLU A 36 3.87 6.02 -7.89
C GLU A 36 4.97 4.96 -8.00
N GLN A 37 5.14 4.14 -6.96
CA GLN A 37 6.14 3.08 -6.93
C GLN A 37 5.67 1.80 -7.61
N TYR A 38 4.37 1.57 -7.66
CA TYR A 38 3.83 0.31 -8.14
C TYR A 38 3.12 0.48 -9.47
N ARG A 39 3.72 -0.09 -10.51
CA ARG A 39 3.03 -0.20 -11.80
C ARG A 39 2.07 -1.37 -11.72
N ILE A 40 0.80 -1.11 -11.94
CA ILE A 40 -0.25 -2.10 -11.70
C ILE A 40 -0.05 -3.40 -12.50
N PRO A 41 0.19 -3.37 -13.83
CA PRO A 41 0.36 -4.63 -14.57
C PRO A 41 1.54 -5.46 -14.05
N GLU A 42 2.66 -4.82 -13.75
CA GLU A 42 3.86 -5.49 -13.26
C GLU A 42 3.66 -6.03 -11.84
N THR A 43 2.99 -5.25 -10.99
CA THR A 43 2.69 -5.66 -9.62
C THR A 43 1.73 -6.85 -9.60
N ARG A 44 0.68 -6.81 -10.42
CA ARG A 44 -0.26 -7.93 -10.53
C ARG A 44 0.45 -9.20 -11.00
N ALA A 45 1.33 -9.07 -11.99
CA ALA A 45 2.09 -10.21 -12.49
C ALA A 45 2.99 -10.81 -11.43
N ALA A 46 3.70 -9.98 -10.65
CA ALA A 46 4.57 -10.43 -9.57
C ALA A 46 3.79 -11.16 -8.48
N LEU A 47 2.66 -10.60 -8.06
CA LEU A 47 1.79 -11.23 -7.06
C LEU A 47 1.30 -12.59 -7.54
N LYS A 48 0.84 -12.67 -8.78
CA LYS A 48 0.34 -13.90 -9.37
C LYS A 48 1.45 -14.95 -9.48
N GLU A 49 2.63 -14.55 -9.92
CA GLU A 49 3.79 -15.44 -10.04
C GLU A 49 4.16 -16.08 -8.71
N HIS A 50 4.08 -15.33 -7.64
CA HIS A 50 4.40 -15.82 -6.30
C HIS A 50 3.21 -16.47 -5.57
N GLY A 51 2.02 -16.43 -6.16
CA GLY A 51 0.83 -16.97 -5.52
C GLY A 51 0.42 -16.21 -4.27
N ILE A 52 0.74 -14.93 -4.20
CA ILE A 52 0.43 -14.07 -3.06
C ILE A 52 -0.61 -13.03 -3.49
N ARG A 53 -1.62 -12.84 -2.66
CA ARG A 53 -2.69 -11.89 -2.91
C ARG A 53 -2.40 -10.55 -2.22
N CYS A 54 -2.69 -9.44 -2.89
CA CYS A 54 -2.70 -8.15 -2.22
C CYS A 54 -3.99 -8.05 -1.40
N TRP A 55 -3.86 -8.05 -0.08
CA TRP A 55 -5.00 -7.88 0.82
C TRP A 55 -5.44 -6.42 0.85
N GLY A 56 -4.49 -5.50 0.86
CA GLY A 56 -4.77 -4.08 0.94
C GLY A 56 -3.50 -3.26 0.99
N ALA A 57 -3.66 -2.03 1.46
CA ALA A 57 -2.53 -1.11 1.60
C ALA A 57 -2.67 -0.28 2.87
N VAL A 58 -1.55 0.27 3.33
CA VAL A 58 -1.52 1.24 4.42
C VAL A 58 -1.07 2.58 3.85
N THR A 59 -1.75 3.66 4.23
CA THR A 59 -1.35 5.00 3.80
C THR A 59 -0.08 5.43 4.53
N LEU A 60 0.83 6.03 3.79
CA LEU A 60 2.06 6.60 4.36
C LEU A 60 1.92 8.12 4.38
N MET A 61 1.56 8.65 5.54
CA MET A 61 1.36 10.09 5.73
C MET A 61 2.68 10.78 6.04
N LEU A 62 3.54 10.81 5.04
CA LEU A 62 4.88 11.41 5.12
C LEU A 62 4.89 12.78 4.44
N GLY A 63 5.78 13.64 4.89
CA GLY A 63 5.95 14.97 4.31
C GLY A 63 4.69 15.82 4.47
N GLU A 64 4.15 16.30 3.37
CA GLU A 64 2.96 17.16 3.37
C GLU A 64 1.64 16.40 3.48
N ARG A 65 1.66 15.09 3.45
CA ARG A 65 0.45 14.27 3.51
C ARG A 65 -0.16 14.31 4.90
N ASN A 66 -1.21 15.09 5.07
CA ASN A 66 -1.87 15.25 6.37
C ASN A 66 -3.34 15.64 6.15
N LEU A 67 -4.26 14.74 6.47
CA LEU A 67 -5.69 14.99 6.35
C LEU A 67 -6.21 16.00 7.37
N ALA A 68 -5.46 16.22 8.46
CA ALA A 68 -5.80 17.17 9.51
C ALA A 68 -5.09 18.50 9.35
N ALA A 69 -4.45 18.76 8.21
CA ALA A 69 -3.72 20.00 7.97
C ALA A 69 -4.65 21.22 8.01
N LYS A 70 -4.13 22.33 8.52
CA LYS A 70 -4.87 23.59 8.56
C LYS A 70 -5.01 24.23 7.19
N ASP A 71 -4.03 24.01 6.32
CA ASP A 71 -4.05 24.52 4.95
C ASP A 71 -5.01 23.69 4.09
N GLN A 72 -5.97 24.37 3.46
CA GLN A 72 -6.97 23.69 2.62
C GLN A 72 -6.34 22.98 1.44
N GLY A 73 -5.39 23.60 0.75
CA GLY A 73 -4.71 22.99 -0.38
C GLY A 73 -3.96 21.73 0.02
N GLN A 74 -3.32 21.73 1.17
CA GLN A 74 -2.63 20.56 1.70
C GLN A 74 -3.62 19.43 2.01
N ARG A 75 -4.78 19.76 2.60
CA ARG A 75 -5.82 18.76 2.84
C ARG A 75 -6.32 18.15 1.54
N GLU A 76 -6.56 18.97 0.52
CA GLU A 76 -7.04 18.50 -0.77
C GLU A 76 -6.04 17.56 -1.46
N ARG A 77 -4.75 17.90 -1.40
CA ARG A 77 -3.69 17.02 -1.92
C ARG A 77 -3.61 15.70 -1.16
N SER A 78 -3.82 15.76 0.15
CA SER A 78 -3.82 14.56 1.00
C SER A 78 -5.03 13.66 0.70
N VAL A 79 -6.19 14.25 0.47
CA VAL A 79 -7.40 13.52 0.04
C VAL A 79 -7.16 12.86 -1.33
N GLN A 80 -6.54 13.57 -2.26
CA GLN A 80 -6.24 13.00 -3.56
C GLN A 80 -5.27 11.83 -3.45
N TYR A 81 -4.25 11.94 -2.59
CA TYR A 81 -3.34 10.84 -2.32
C TYR A 81 -4.10 9.59 -1.82
N VAL A 82 -5.02 9.76 -0.87
CA VAL A 82 -5.83 8.65 -0.36
C VAL A 82 -6.65 8.01 -1.48
N LYS A 83 -7.24 8.83 -2.34
CA LYS A 83 -8.01 8.33 -3.50
C LYS A 83 -7.13 7.53 -4.45
N ASP A 84 -5.89 7.96 -4.66
CA ASP A 84 -4.94 7.26 -5.51
C ASP A 84 -4.56 5.89 -4.90
N VAL A 85 -4.41 5.83 -3.57
CA VAL A 85 -4.17 4.56 -2.87
C VAL A 85 -5.37 3.63 -3.00
N LEU A 86 -6.59 4.16 -2.85
CA LEU A 86 -7.81 3.37 -3.02
C LEU A 86 -7.91 2.80 -4.43
N THR A 87 -7.60 3.60 -5.45
CA THR A 87 -7.59 3.15 -6.84
C THR A 87 -6.58 2.03 -7.04
N MET A 88 -5.37 2.19 -6.50
CA MET A 88 -4.33 1.17 -6.59
C MET A 88 -4.78 -0.15 -5.96
N VAL A 89 -5.34 -0.10 -4.76
CA VAL A 89 -5.83 -1.28 -4.05
C VAL A 89 -6.93 -1.97 -4.86
N SER A 90 -7.87 -1.20 -5.40
CA SER A 90 -8.93 -1.74 -6.25
C SER A 90 -8.38 -2.44 -7.48
N GLU A 91 -7.40 -1.86 -8.13
CA GLU A 91 -6.78 -2.45 -9.33
C GLU A 91 -5.94 -3.69 -9.02
N LEU A 92 -5.52 -3.86 -7.77
CA LEU A 92 -4.80 -5.05 -7.30
C LEU A 92 -5.73 -6.07 -6.64
N ASP A 93 -7.04 -5.86 -6.74
CA ASP A 93 -8.08 -6.73 -6.16
C ASP A 93 -8.00 -6.83 -4.63
N GLY A 94 -7.47 -5.78 -3.99
CA GLY A 94 -7.43 -5.69 -2.54
C GLY A 94 -8.78 -5.32 -1.95
N GLU A 95 -8.94 -5.57 -0.66
CA GLU A 95 -10.22 -5.40 0.02
C GLU A 95 -10.25 -4.27 1.04
N ILE A 96 -9.08 -3.80 1.48
CA ILE A 96 -9.00 -2.88 2.62
C ILE A 96 -7.84 -1.91 2.47
N ILE A 97 -8.01 -0.72 3.01
CA ILE A 97 -6.89 0.17 3.24
C ILE A 97 -6.86 0.58 4.72
N THR A 98 -5.68 0.65 5.28
CA THR A 98 -5.46 1.18 6.62
C THR A 98 -5.13 2.66 6.47
N LEU A 99 -6.03 3.51 6.95
CA LEU A 99 -5.90 4.95 6.83
C LEU A 99 -5.26 5.54 8.08
N VAL A 100 -4.11 6.18 7.90
CA VAL A 100 -3.45 6.94 8.96
C VAL A 100 -3.68 8.43 8.64
N PRO A 101 -4.35 9.18 9.52
CA PRO A 101 -4.77 10.56 9.17
C PRO A 101 -3.62 11.58 9.13
N GLY A 102 -2.49 11.25 9.69
CA GLY A 102 -1.35 12.16 9.80
C GLY A 102 -1.15 12.66 11.23
N THR A 103 -0.27 13.63 11.38
CA THR A 103 0.02 14.22 12.68
C THR A 103 -0.90 15.40 12.97
N VAL A 104 -1.30 15.54 14.23
CA VAL A 104 -2.06 16.69 14.70
C VAL A 104 -1.07 17.69 15.32
N GLY A 105 -1.14 18.94 14.89
CA GLY A 105 -0.25 19.93 15.50
C GLY A 105 0.03 21.12 14.66
#